data_394101f5f0acefb0612e27c2655b42fa
#
_entry.id   394101f5f0acefb0612e27c2655b42fa
#
_cell.length_a   1.000
_cell.length_b   1.000
_cell.length_c   1.000
_cell.angle_alpha   90.00
_cell.angle_beta   90.00
_cell.angle_gamma   90.00
#
_symmetry.space_group_name_H-M   'P 1'
#
loop_
_entity.id
_entity.type
_entity.pdbx_description
1 polymer ?
#
loop_
_entity_poly.entity_id
_entity_poly.type
_entity_poly.pdbx_seq_one_letter_code
_entity_poly.pdbx_strand_id
1 'polypeptide(L)'
;MPLIAGSLNFAWEINALLLSRGFYGHVLWTGLDVLIVVHNVRFLEKGKRKKYLLLIVVFILVLYGMFRIPNVDGQRISVFAIDLIMAIEYVLCAKQIAPQGRISVGVLKLLGYLFAWLSNMESSVFVAVCGLIVLLLNLFYLAICLEQSSHSRKKVQR
;
A
#
# COMPACT_ATOMS: atom_id res chain seq x y z
N MET A 1 5.94 8.79 -3.10
CA MET A 1 5.21 7.63 -2.55
C MET A 1 6.03 7.05 -1.41
N PRO A 2 5.42 6.56 -0.34
CA PRO A 2 6.12 5.87 0.73
C PRO A 2 6.93 4.68 0.20
N LEU A 3 8.20 4.56 0.59
CA LEU A 3 9.12 3.59 0.00
C LEU A 3 8.79 2.15 0.42
N ILE A 4 8.43 1.95 1.68
CA ILE A 4 8.12 0.63 2.23
C ILE A 4 6.80 0.12 1.64
N ALA A 5 5.76 0.96 1.62
CA ALA A 5 4.47 0.64 1.04
C ALA A 5 4.60 0.20 -0.43
N GLY A 6 5.34 0.96 -1.24
CA GLY A 6 5.56 0.62 -2.65
C GLY A 6 6.33 -0.67 -2.83
N SER A 7 7.32 -0.95 -1.96
CA SER A 7 8.09 -2.19 -2.01
C SER A 7 7.26 -3.41 -1.64
N LEU A 8 6.45 -3.28 -0.59
CA LEU A 8 5.57 -4.36 -0.13
C LEU A 8 4.49 -4.69 -1.15
N ASN A 9 3.85 -3.67 -1.72
CA ASN A 9 2.82 -3.88 -2.73
C ASN A 9 3.39 -4.57 -3.97
N PHE A 10 4.53 -4.08 -4.48
CA PHE A 10 5.22 -4.71 -5.59
C PHE A 10 5.61 -6.16 -5.30
N ALA A 11 6.16 -6.45 -4.12
CA ALA A 11 6.53 -7.80 -3.73
C ALA A 11 5.32 -8.73 -3.63
N TRP A 12 4.17 -8.21 -3.16
CA TRP A 12 2.92 -8.96 -3.10
C TRP A 12 2.39 -9.28 -4.50
N GLU A 13 2.33 -8.29 -5.38
CA GLU A 13 1.86 -8.47 -6.76
C GLU A 13 2.72 -9.46 -7.55
N ILE A 14 4.04 -9.44 -7.39
CA ILE A 14 4.95 -10.44 -7.98
C ILE A 14 4.59 -11.84 -7.49
N ASN A 15 4.38 -12.03 -6.18
CA ASN A 15 4.01 -13.33 -5.64
C ASN A 15 2.61 -13.77 -6.09
N ALA A 16 1.65 -12.87 -6.13
CA ALA A 16 0.32 -13.14 -6.63
C ALA A 16 0.35 -13.56 -8.11
N LEU A 17 1.14 -12.87 -8.93
CA LEU A 17 1.32 -13.19 -10.36
C LEU A 17 1.96 -14.58 -10.55
N LEU A 18 2.94 -14.94 -9.74
CA LEU A 18 3.66 -16.22 -9.85
C LEU A 18 2.87 -17.42 -9.30
N LEU A 19 2.04 -17.20 -8.29
CA LEU A 19 1.40 -18.27 -7.52
C LEU A 19 -0.11 -18.37 -7.74
N SER A 20 -0.78 -17.30 -8.12
CA SER A 20 -2.20 -17.32 -8.50
C SER A 20 -2.33 -17.53 -10.01
N ARG A 21 -3.02 -18.59 -10.42
CA ARG A 21 -3.22 -18.89 -11.83
C ARG A 21 -4.12 -17.83 -12.49
N GLY A 22 -3.51 -16.80 -13.08
CA GLY A 22 -4.10 -16.13 -14.23
C GLY A 22 -5.16 -15.07 -13.97
N PHE A 23 -5.00 -14.18 -12.99
CA PHE A 23 -5.82 -12.98 -12.96
C PHE A 23 -5.12 -11.84 -13.71
N TYR A 24 -5.65 -11.45 -14.87
CA TYR A 24 -5.10 -10.35 -15.69
C TYR A 24 -4.88 -9.04 -14.92
N GLY A 25 -5.67 -8.80 -13.86
CA GLY A 25 -5.52 -7.67 -12.96
C GLY A 25 -4.12 -7.60 -12.32
N HIS A 26 -3.54 -8.73 -11.91
CA HIS A 26 -2.19 -8.76 -11.32
C HIS A 26 -1.10 -8.37 -12.32
N VAL A 27 -1.27 -8.67 -13.62
CA VAL A 27 -0.32 -8.23 -14.66
C VAL A 27 -0.32 -6.71 -14.77
N LEU A 28 -1.50 -6.09 -14.81
CA LEU A 28 -1.63 -4.64 -14.87
C LEU A 28 -1.06 -3.96 -13.63
N TRP A 29 -1.43 -4.44 -12.43
CA TRP A 29 -0.96 -3.89 -11.17
C TRP A 29 0.54 -4.05 -11.00
N THR A 30 1.10 -5.23 -11.31
CA THR A 30 2.55 -5.44 -11.32
C THR A 30 3.26 -4.46 -12.26
N GLY A 31 2.70 -4.22 -13.45
CA GLY A 31 3.25 -3.24 -14.40
C GLY A 31 3.27 -1.81 -13.83
N LEU A 32 2.21 -1.38 -13.17
CA LEU A 32 2.16 -0.07 -12.51
C LEU A 32 3.15 0.02 -11.35
N ASP A 33 3.30 -1.03 -10.55
CA ASP A 33 4.25 -1.09 -9.45
C ASP A 33 5.71 -1.06 -9.93
N VAL A 34 6.02 -1.70 -11.06
CA VAL A 34 7.35 -1.58 -11.71
C VAL A 34 7.67 -0.12 -12.00
N LEU A 35 6.71 0.64 -12.55
CA LEU A 35 6.92 2.06 -12.82
C LEU A 35 7.18 2.86 -11.53
N ILE A 36 6.47 2.54 -10.44
CA ILE A 36 6.67 3.15 -9.13
C ILE A 36 8.06 2.82 -8.58
N VAL A 37 8.47 1.54 -8.64
CA VAL A 37 9.81 1.10 -8.20
C VAL A 37 10.91 1.80 -9.00
N VAL A 38 10.79 1.85 -10.32
CA VAL A 38 11.76 2.54 -11.20
C VAL A 38 11.84 4.03 -10.86
N HIS A 39 10.69 4.69 -10.67
CA HIS A 39 10.63 6.07 -10.24
C HIS A 39 11.36 6.27 -8.90
N ASN A 40 11.04 5.47 -7.89
CA ASN A 40 11.67 5.55 -6.58
C ASN A 40 13.20 5.35 -6.66
N VAL A 41 13.67 4.35 -7.43
CA VAL A 41 15.10 4.08 -7.61
C VAL A 41 15.81 5.25 -8.27
N ARG A 42 15.18 5.94 -9.23
CA ARG A 42 15.77 7.12 -9.90
C ARG A 42 16.01 8.27 -8.93
N PHE A 43 15.09 8.52 -8.01
CA PHE A 43 15.15 9.64 -7.07
C PHE A 43 15.91 9.33 -5.78
N LEU A 44 16.22 8.06 -5.49
CA LEU A 44 17.04 7.70 -4.35
C LEU A 44 18.53 8.00 -4.60
N GLU A 45 19.23 8.44 -3.55
CA GLU A 45 20.69 8.52 -3.51
C GLU A 45 21.32 7.16 -3.82
N LYS A 46 22.46 7.16 -4.52
CA LYS A 46 23.14 5.93 -4.98
C LYS A 46 23.33 4.89 -3.87
N GLY A 47 23.73 5.32 -2.65
CA GLY A 47 23.91 4.42 -1.50
C GLY A 47 22.64 3.79 -0.97
N LYS A 48 21.49 4.46 -1.13
CA LYS A 48 20.18 3.98 -0.68
C LYS A 48 19.52 3.05 -1.69
N ARG A 49 19.88 3.14 -2.99
CA ARG A 49 19.30 2.30 -4.07
C ARG A 49 19.52 0.81 -3.81
N LYS A 50 20.74 0.41 -3.47
CA LYS A 50 21.05 -1.00 -3.18
C LYS A 50 20.25 -1.53 -2.00
N LYS A 51 20.13 -0.74 -0.93
CA LYS A 51 19.32 -1.12 0.25
C LYS A 51 17.85 -1.25 -0.09
N TYR A 52 17.32 -0.35 -0.91
CA TYR A 52 15.93 -0.39 -1.37
C TYR A 52 15.63 -1.63 -2.22
N LEU A 53 16.51 -1.95 -3.19
CA LEU A 53 16.36 -3.15 -4.01
C LEU A 53 16.49 -4.43 -3.18
N LEU A 54 17.42 -4.47 -2.22
CA LEU A 54 17.55 -5.59 -1.30
C LEU A 54 16.28 -5.76 -0.46
N LEU A 55 15.69 -4.68 0.02
CA LEU A 55 14.43 -4.71 0.76
C LEU A 55 13.30 -5.34 -0.06
N ILE A 56 13.18 -4.99 -1.34
CA ILE A 56 12.20 -5.60 -2.25
C ILE A 56 12.42 -7.11 -2.35
N VAL A 57 13.66 -7.53 -2.56
CA VAL A 57 13.98 -8.98 -2.64
C VAL A 57 13.61 -9.70 -1.35
N VAL A 58 13.94 -9.12 -0.18
CA VAL A 58 13.56 -9.69 1.12
C VAL A 58 12.04 -9.83 1.24
N PHE A 59 11.28 -8.79 0.87
CA PHE A 59 9.82 -8.84 0.90
C PHE A 59 9.25 -9.91 -0.04
N ILE A 60 9.80 -10.05 -1.25
CA ILE A 60 9.39 -11.11 -2.18
C ILE A 60 9.58 -12.48 -1.54
N LEU A 61 10.74 -12.75 -0.93
CA LEU A 61 11.04 -14.03 -0.31
C LEU A 61 10.16 -14.33 0.91
N VAL A 62 9.94 -13.33 1.78
CA VAL A 62 9.07 -13.47 2.96
C VAL A 62 7.64 -13.77 2.54
N LEU A 63 7.10 -13.00 1.60
CA LEU A 63 5.74 -13.19 1.11
C LEU A 63 5.59 -14.51 0.37
N TYR A 64 6.58 -14.91 -0.43
CA TYR A 64 6.60 -16.22 -1.06
C TYR A 64 6.47 -17.34 -0.02
N GLY A 65 7.22 -17.25 1.08
CA GLY A 65 7.09 -18.19 2.21
C GLY A 65 5.67 -18.20 2.81
N MET A 66 5.08 -17.02 3.04
CA MET A 66 3.72 -16.91 3.57
C MET A 66 2.67 -17.56 2.66
N PHE A 67 2.77 -17.37 1.34
CA PHE A 67 1.85 -17.98 0.37
C PHE A 67 1.95 -19.52 0.34
N ARG A 68 3.06 -20.08 0.81
CA ARG A 68 3.33 -21.53 0.82
C ARG A 68 2.97 -22.22 2.13
N ILE A 69 2.51 -21.50 3.16
CA ILE A 69 2.13 -22.11 4.44
C ILE A 69 0.88 -23.00 4.22
N PRO A 70 0.96 -24.32 4.50
CA PRO A 70 -0.18 -25.21 4.33
C PRO A 70 -1.33 -24.85 5.27
N ASN A 71 -2.54 -25.05 4.83
CA ASN A 71 -3.77 -24.84 5.60
C ASN A 71 -4.03 -23.43 6.13
N VAL A 72 -3.26 -22.45 5.65
CA VAL A 72 -3.47 -21.03 5.96
C VAL A 72 -3.77 -20.29 4.66
N ASP A 73 -4.77 -19.43 4.69
CA ASP A 73 -5.02 -18.52 3.56
C ASP A 73 -3.97 -17.38 3.57
N GLY A 74 -2.72 -17.77 3.31
CA GLY A 74 -1.57 -16.88 3.37
C GLY A 74 -1.70 -15.70 2.41
N GLN A 75 -2.39 -15.88 1.29
CA GLN A 75 -2.63 -14.80 0.34
C GLN A 75 -3.54 -13.72 0.95
N ARG A 76 -4.68 -14.11 1.54
CA ARG A 76 -5.60 -13.15 2.17
C ARG A 76 -4.99 -12.49 3.40
N ILE A 77 -4.34 -13.28 4.27
CA ILE A 77 -3.66 -12.75 5.45
C ILE A 77 -2.57 -11.74 5.05
N SER A 78 -1.77 -12.07 4.03
CA SER A 78 -0.67 -11.19 3.60
C SER A 78 -1.17 -9.87 3.01
N VAL A 79 -2.24 -9.87 2.20
CA VAL A 79 -2.75 -8.63 1.61
C VAL A 79 -3.25 -7.67 2.69
N PHE A 80 -4.02 -8.15 3.67
CA PHE A 80 -4.51 -7.28 4.74
C PHE A 80 -3.42 -6.82 5.71
N ALA A 81 -2.39 -7.66 5.96
CA ALA A 81 -1.21 -7.24 6.73
C ALA A 81 -0.40 -6.16 6.00
N ILE A 82 -0.23 -6.29 4.70
CA ILE A 82 0.45 -5.28 3.86
C ILE A 82 -0.35 -3.99 3.83
N ASP A 83 -1.66 -4.05 3.65
CA ASP A 83 -2.54 -2.89 3.66
C ASP A 83 -2.47 -2.14 4.99
N LEU A 84 -2.35 -2.86 6.11
CA LEU A 84 -2.16 -2.26 7.42
C LEU A 84 -0.83 -1.49 7.50
N ILE A 85 0.28 -2.10 7.06
CA ILE A 85 1.60 -1.45 7.02
C ILE A 85 1.56 -0.23 6.10
N MET A 86 0.95 -0.36 4.92
CA MET A 86 0.81 0.75 3.98
C MET A 86 -0.02 1.89 4.57
N ALA A 87 -1.13 1.60 5.23
CA ALA A 87 -1.98 2.62 5.84
C ALA A 87 -1.24 3.40 6.93
N ILE A 88 -0.48 2.70 7.78
CA ILE A 88 0.38 3.32 8.80
C ILE A 88 1.43 4.24 8.15
N GLU A 89 2.14 3.75 7.12
CA GLU A 89 3.18 4.54 6.44
C GLU A 89 2.59 5.78 5.77
N TYR A 90 1.40 5.68 5.16
CA TYR A 90 0.73 6.84 4.57
C TYR A 90 0.37 7.90 5.62
N VAL A 91 -0.12 7.50 6.79
CA VAL A 91 -0.40 8.42 7.90
C VAL A 91 0.88 9.11 8.36
N LEU A 92 1.97 8.36 8.58
CA LEU A 92 3.26 8.90 9.02
C LEU A 92 3.87 9.85 7.99
N CYS A 93 3.71 9.56 6.71
CA CYS A 93 4.24 10.37 5.61
C CYS A 93 3.26 11.45 5.10
N ALA A 94 2.08 11.61 5.70
CA ALA A 94 1.04 12.50 5.21
C ALA A 94 1.51 13.95 4.98
N LYS A 95 2.41 14.45 5.84
CA LYS A 95 2.99 15.80 5.71
C LYS A 95 4.02 15.93 4.59
N GLN A 96 4.62 14.83 4.15
CA GLN A 96 5.69 14.80 3.14
C GLN A 96 5.16 14.60 1.72
N ILE A 97 3.91 14.12 1.59
CA ILE A 97 3.28 13.89 0.29
C ILE A 97 2.87 15.23 -0.32
N ALA A 98 3.10 15.41 -1.62
CA ALA A 98 2.78 16.66 -2.32
C ALA A 98 1.30 17.08 -2.14
N PRO A 99 1.01 18.37 -1.89
CA PRO A 99 -0.36 18.83 -1.58
C PRO A 99 -1.39 18.49 -2.66
N GLN A 100 -0.94 18.52 -3.93
CA GLN A 100 -1.76 18.38 -5.15
C GLN A 100 -2.16 16.96 -5.31
N GLY A 101 -2.45 16.12 -4.80
CA GLY A 101 -2.84 14.72 -4.98
C GLY A 101 -3.23 14.02 -3.69
N ARG A 102 -2.97 14.64 -2.56
CA ARG A 102 -3.20 14.03 -1.26
C ARG A 102 -4.63 13.58 -1.04
N ILE A 103 -5.58 14.49 -1.33
CA ILE A 103 -7.01 14.23 -1.13
C ILE A 103 -7.49 13.16 -2.11
N SER A 104 -7.13 13.27 -3.39
CA SER A 104 -7.50 12.28 -4.41
C SER A 104 -6.95 10.89 -4.07
N VAL A 105 -5.69 10.81 -3.64
CA VAL A 105 -5.08 9.55 -3.19
C VAL A 105 -5.82 9.00 -1.96
N GLY A 106 -6.14 9.85 -0.98
CA GLY A 106 -6.88 9.45 0.22
C GLY A 106 -8.27 8.90 -0.10
N VAL A 107 -9.01 9.58 -0.98
CA VAL A 107 -10.34 9.14 -1.41
C VAL A 107 -10.26 7.82 -2.18
N LEU A 108 -9.34 7.71 -3.15
CA LEU A 108 -9.18 6.48 -3.94
C LEU A 108 -8.78 5.28 -3.08
N LYS A 109 -7.85 5.50 -2.13
CA LYS A 109 -7.46 4.45 -1.17
C LYS A 109 -8.62 4.03 -0.28
N LEU A 110 -9.39 4.99 0.24
CA LEU A 110 -10.52 4.70 1.11
C LEU A 110 -11.58 3.88 0.36
N LEU A 111 -11.96 4.31 -0.83
CA LEU A 111 -12.97 3.61 -1.64
C LEU A 111 -12.49 2.24 -2.08
N GLY A 112 -11.30 2.14 -2.66
CA GLY A 112 -10.73 0.87 -3.12
C GLY A 112 -10.61 -0.13 -1.98
N TYR A 113 -10.14 0.33 -0.82
CA TYR A 113 -10.01 -0.52 0.34
C TYR A 113 -11.36 -0.94 0.94
N LEU A 114 -12.35 -0.04 1.00
CA LEU A 114 -13.69 -0.35 1.47
C LEU A 114 -14.32 -1.50 0.65
N PHE A 115 -14.22 -1.44 -0.67
CA PHE A 115 -14.74 -2.50 -1.54
C PHE A 115 -13.99 -3.83 -1.32
N ALA A 116 -12.65 -3.80 -1.24
CA ALA A 116 -11.85 -4.99 -0.99
C ALA A 116 -12.18 -5.63 0.37
N TRP A 117 -12.35 -4.83 1.41
CA TRP A 117 -12.70 -5.30 2.75
C TRP A 117 -14.11 -5.89 2.79
N LEU A 118 -15.12 -5.20 2.29
CA LEU A 118 -16.50 -5.69 2.25
C LEU A 118 -16.62 -7.03 1.50
N SER A 119 -15.84 -7.22 0.44
CA SER A 119 -15.83 -8.46 -0.33
C SER A 119 -15.15 -9.64 0.40
N ASN A 120 -14.38 -9.39 1.46
CA ASN A 120 -13.59 -10.41 2.15
C ASN A 120 -13.82 -10.49 3.66
N MET A 121 -14.66 -9.63 4.26
CA MET A 121 -14.80 -9.53 5.72
C MET A 121 -15.34 -10.82 6.38
N GLU A 122 -16.06 -11.65 5.65
CA GLU A 122 -16.60 -12.93 6.14
C GLU A 122 -15.53 -14.05 6.16
N SER A 123 -14.36 -13.81 5.55
CA SER A 123 -13.36 -14.87 5.38
C SER A 123 -12.66 -15.27 6.68
N SER A 124 -12.39 -14.32 7.59
CA SER A 124 -11.83 -14.60 8.92
C SER A 124 -11.93 -13.38 9.84
N VAL A 125 -11.89 -13.64 11.17
CA VAL A 125 -11.85 -12.58 12.19
C VAL A 125 -10.62 -11.67 12.00
N PHE A 126 -9.48 -12.24 11.61
CA PHE A 126 -8.28 -11.47 11.30
C PHE A 126 -8.53 -10.46 10.19
N VAL A 127 -9.12 -10.88 9.07
CA VAL A 127 -9.45 -10.00 7.93
C VAL A 127 -10.44 -8.92 8.33
N ALA A 128 -11.47 -9.28 9.11
CA ALA A 128 -12.46 -8.31 9.59
C ALA A 128 -11.82 -7.23 10.48
N VAL A 129 -11.00 -7.62 11.45
CA VAL A 129 -10.35 -6.70 12.40
C VAL A 129 -9.29 -5.85 11.72
N CYS A 130 -8.37 -6.47 10.98
CA CYS A 130 -7.34 -5.72 10.23
C CYS A 130 -7.98 -4.75 9.23
N GLY A 131 -9.03 -5.20 8.55
CA GLY A 131 -9.77 -4.38 7.61
C GLY A 131 -10.38 -3.13 8.25
N LEU A 132 -11.00 -3.29 9.41
CA LEU A 132 -11.54 -2.15 10.15
C LEU A 132 -10.44 -1.17 10.56
N ILE A 133 -9.31 -1.67 11.07
CA ILE A 133 -8.17 -0.81 11.46
C ILE A 133 -7.63 -0.04 10.25
N VAL A 134 -7.45 -0.70 9.11
CA VAL A 134 -6.96 -0.04 7.88
C VAL A 134 -7.96 1.00 7.38
N LEU A 135 -9.26 0.73 7.46
CA LEU A 135 -10.31 1.70 7.11
C LEU A 135 -10.21 2.96 7.98
N LEU A 136 -10.08 2.80 9.29
CA LEU A 136 -9.91 3.91 10.23
C LEU A 136 -8.63 4.71 9.95
N LEU A 137 -7.51 4.05 9.65
CA LEU A 137 -6.26 4.71 9.28
C LEU A 137 -6.37 5.49 7.96
N ASN A 138 -7.07 4.97 6.97
CA ASN A 138 -7.31 5.67 5.71
C ASN A 138 -8.24 6.90 5.91
N LEU A 139 -9.25 6.81 6.77
CA LEU A 139 -10.07 7.96 7.17
C LEU A 139 -9.23 9.01 7.89
N PHE A 140 -8.37 8.59 8.82
CA PHE A 140 -7.47 9.49 9.53
C PHE A 140 -6.48 10.18 8.59
N TYR A 141 -5.88 9.46 7.66
CA TYR A 141 -5.04 10.04 6.61
C TYR A 141 -5.79 11.10 5.80
N LEU A 142 -7.03 10.81 5.38
CA LEU A 142 -7.84 11.75 4.63
C LEU A 142 -8.16 13.02 5.46
N ALA A 143 -8.47 12.86 6.74
CA ALA A 143 -8.71 14.00 7.66
C ALA A 143 -7.48 14.91 7.76
N ILE A 144 -6.27 14.34 7.93
CA ILE A 144 -5.01 15.10 7.93
C ILE A 144 -4.83 15.88 6.62
N CYS A 145 -5.12 15.25 5.47
CA CYS A 145 -4.98 15.89 4.17
C CYS A 145 -5.96 17.06 3.98
N LEU A 146 -7.19 16.92 4.44
CA LEU A 146 -8.21 17.97 4.39
C LEU A 146 -7.84 19.17 5.27
N GLU A 147 -7.38 18.91 6.49
CA GLU A 147 -6.92 19.95 7.40
C GLU A 147 -5.77 20.77 6.81
N GLN A 148 -4.74 20.10 6.28
CA GLN A 148 -3.60 20.76 5.67
C GLN A 148 -3.99 21.56 4.42
N SER A 149 -4.94 21.09 3.64
CA SER A 149 -5.46 21.82 2.47
C SER A 149 -6.18 23.10 2.89
N SER A 150 -6.95 23.07 3.97
CA SER A 150 -7.66 24.24 4.49
C SER A 150 -6.70 25.33 5.02
N HIS A 151 -5.64 24.92 5.73
CA HIS A 151 -4.61 25.84 6.20
C HIS A 151 -3.82 26.50 5.08
N SER A 152 -3.51 25.75 4.01
CA SER A 152 -2.81 26.28 2.84
C SER A 152 -3.63 27.35 2.11
N ARG A 153 -4.94 27.14 1.96
CA ARG A 153 -5.83 28.14 1.34
C ARG A 153 -5.92 29.44 2.12
N LYS A 154 -5.97 29.38 3.46
CA LYS A 154 -6.01 30.58 4.31
C LYS A 154 -4.72 31.40 4.27
N LYS A 155 -3.56 30.79 3.98
CA LYS A 155 -2.28 31.51 3.83
C LYS A 155 -2.15 32.23 2.49
N VAL A 156 -2.82 31.81 1.46
CA VAL A 156 -2.80 32.43 0.11
C VAL A 156 -3.76 33.63 0.03
N GLN A 157 -4.76 33.68 0.92
CA GLN A 157 -5.76 34.78 0.98
C GLN A 157 -5.36 35.95 1.89
N ARG A 158 -4.23 35.86 2.59
CA ARG A 158 -3.62 36.94 3.37
C ARG A 158 -2.41 37.54 2.66
#